data_27429d713a86b24fa21eef5f9fb9d1ab
#
_entry.id   27429d713a86b24fa21eef5f9fb9d1ab
#
_cell.length_a   1.000
_cell.length_b   1.000
_cell.length_c   1.000
_cell.angle_alpha   90.00
_cell.angle_beta   90.00
_cell.angle_gamma   90.00
#
_symmetry.space_group_name_H-M   'P 1'
#
loop_
_entity.id
_entity.type
_entity.pdbx_description
1 polymer ?
#
loop_
_entity_poly.entity_id
_entity_poly.type
_entity_poly.pdbx_seq_one_letter_code
_entity_poly.pdbx_strand_id
1 'polypeptide(L)'
;MTKKNCKTLMLSFIILITIVCFTTEVHAVKLGGRLINGPRNITYTVNGGASPYTPNINTAANNWMYTGYDNPIYMTAVSSIYSYNDSASSTIAYTIFFNKNNQQQNPSSNYWWNKIFLNNKYINDTSINHNAVMAHEFGHVLGLGENNKNVNSIMCQTGAGRKVNKPQKVDSEEVVSIYGRY
;
A
#
# COMPACT_ATOMS: atom_id res chain seq x y z
N MET A 1 24.29 -63.88 -49.52
CA MET A 1 23.21 -62.89 -49.38
C MET A 1 23.21 -62.35 -47.95
N THR A 2 23.76 -61.15 -47.74
CA THR A 2 23.96 -60.54 -46.42
C THR A 2 22.89 -59.50 -46.17
N LYS A 3 22.05 -59.73 -45.14
CA LYS A 3 21.04 -58.76 -44.67
C LYS A 3 21.72 -57.63 -43.95
N LYS A 4 21.66 -56.43 -44.48
CA LYS A 4 22.02 -55.18 -43.80
C LYS A 4 20.92 -54.79 -42.80
N ASN A 5 21.21 -54.80 -41.52
CA ASN A 5 20.35 -54.26 -40.46
C ASN A 5 20.48 -52.73 -40.47
N CYS A 6 19.43 -52.06 -40.90
CA CYS A 6 19.30 -50.63 -40.77
C CYS A 6 18.79 -50.33 -39.35
N LYS A 7 19.69 -49.87 -38.46
CA LYS A 7 19.33 -49.34 -37.15
C LYS A 7 18.88 -47.90 -37.33
N THR A 8 17.62 -47.68 -37.31
CA THR A 8 17.04 -46.32 -37.29
C THR A 8 17.32 -45.73 -35.92
N LEU A 9 18.22 -44.73 -35.93
CA LEU A 9 18.52 -43.94 -34.72
C LEU A 9 17.34 -42.94 -34.56
N MET A 10 16.44 -43.28 -33.61
CA MET A 10 15.38 -42.36 -33.20
C MET A 10 16.02 -41.28 -32.29
N LEU A 11 16.34 -40.12 -32.87
CA LEU A 11 16.78 -38.96 -32.13
C LEU A 11 15.57 -38.30 -31.45
N SER A 12 15.34 -38.67 -30.18
CA SER A 12 14.31 -38.03 -29.36
C SER A 12 14.77 -36.60 -29.05
N PHE A 13 14.21 -35.64 -29.78
CA PHE A 13 14.34 -34.21 -29.48
C PHE A 13 13.45 -33.91 -28.27
N ILE A 14 14.05 -33.92 -27.07
CA ILE A 14 13.39 -33.43 -25.86
C ILE A 14 13.43 -31.90 -25.97
N ILE A 15 12.32 -31.32 -26.46
CA ILE A 15 12.12 -29.87 -26.38
C ILE A 15 11.82 -29.56 -24.91
N LEU A 16 12.83 -29.11 -24.20
CA LEU A 16 12.68 -28.56 -22.86
C LEU A 16 12.01 -27.19 -23.00
N ILE A 17 10.67 -27.19 -22.96
CA ILE A 17 9.91 -25.95 -22.87
C ILE A 17 10.14 -25.39 -21.46
N THR A 18 11.11 -24.52 -21.32
CA THR A 18 11.24 -23.65 -20.14
C THR A 18 10.06 -22.68 -20.18
N ILE A 19 9.00 -23.02 -19.43
CA ILE A 19 7.93 -22.07 -19.14
C ILE A 19 8.57 -20.99 -18.29
N VAL A 20 9.03 -19.91 -18.92
CA VAL A 20 9.40 -18.69 -18.23
C VAL A 20 8.08 -18.11 -17.71
N CYS A 21 7.77 -18.44 -16.47
CA CYS A 21 6.65 -17.84 -15.77
C CYS A 21 7.02 -16.37 -15.54
N PHE A 22 6.63 -15.49 -16.47
CA PHE A 22 6.67 -14.07 -16.23
C PHE A 22 5.64 -13.78 -15.14
N THR A 23 6.08 -13.78 -13.90
CA THR A 23 5.32 -13.18 -12.83
C THR A 23 5.27 -11.69 -13.13
N THR A 24 4.19 -11.22 -13.74
CA THR A 24 3.90 -9.80 -13.81
C THR A 24 3.75 -9.35 -12.36
N GLU A 25 4.75 -8.70 -11.82
CA GLU A 25 4.63 -8.05 -10.52
C GLU A 25 3.52 -7.00 -10.67
N VAL A 26 2.43 -7.22 -9.95
CA VAL A 26 1.33 -6.25 -9.90
C VAL A 26 1.79 -5.16 -8.93
N HIS A 27 2.39 -4.10 -9.47
CA HIS A 27 2.75 -2.93 -8.70
C HIS A 27 1.50 -2.21 -8.19
N ALA A 28 1.60 -1.60 -7.01
CA ALA A 28 0.56 -0.70 -6.52
C ALA A 28 0.42 0.48 -7.49
N VAL A 29 -0.79 0.97 -7.65
CA VAL A 29 -1.05 2.15 -8.50
C VAL A 29 -0.58 3.38 -7.73
N LYS A 30 0.27 4.23 -8.34
CA LYS A 30 0.66 5.52 -7.77
C LYS A 30 -0.49 6.50 -7.90
N LEU A 31 -0.65 7.38 -6.91
CA LEU A 31 -1.61 8.49 -6.99
C LEU A 31 -1.25 9.51 -8.09
N GLY A 32 0.01 9.53 -8.50
CA GLY A 32 0.57 10.49 -9.45
C GLY A 32 1.27 11.67 -8.76
N GLY A 33 0.74 12.15 -7.64
CA GLY A 33 1.40 13.10 -6.75
C GLY A 33 2.20 12.43 -5.65
N ARG A 34 3.05 13.21 -4.98
CA ARG A 34 3.86 12.75 -3.85
C ARG A 34 3.98 13.85 -2.79
N LEU A 35 4.33 13.46 -1.58
CA LEU A 35 4.68 14.40 -0.51
C LEU A 35 5.97 15.14 -0.89
N ILE A 36 5.91 16.48 -0.97
CA ILE A 36 7.01 17.32 -1.47
C ILE A 36 8.28 17.18 -0.63
N ASN A 37 8.12 17.12 0.70
CA ASN A 37 9.25 16.99 1.61
C ASN A 37 9.78 15.55 1.75
N GLY A 38 9.21 14.61 0.99
CA GLY A 38 9.56 13.19 1.07
C GLY A 38 9.11 12.52 2.37
N PRO A 39 9.35 11.20 2.50
CA PRO A 39 8.84 10.41 3.62
C PRO A 39 9.67 10.55 4.91
N ARG A 40 10.79 11.26 4.92
CA ARG A 40 11.72 11.33 6.05
C ARG A 40 11.29 12.22 7.22
N ASN A 41 10.24 13.01 7.06
CA ASN A 41 9.79 13.99 8.06
C ASN A 41 8.28 13.95 8.23
N ILE A 42 7.73 12.76 8.48
CA ILE A 42 6.28 12.58 8.60
C ILE A 42 5.88 12.57 10.08
N THR A 43 5.47 13.70 10.66
CA THR A 43 4.78 13.74 11.96
C THR A 43 3.28 13.62 11.77
N TYR A 44 2.57 13.01 12.71
CA TYR A 44 1.13 13.02 12.72
C TYR A 44 0.58 13.53 14.05
N THR A 45 -0.55 14.20 14.00
CA THR A 45 -1.32 14.60 15.18
C THR A 45 -2.64 13.85 15.21
N VAL A 46 -3.00 13.34 16.38
CA VAL A 46 -4.30 12.68 16.59
C VAL A 46 -5.22 13.69 17.25
N ASN A 47 -6.31 14.06 16.56
CA ASN A 47 -7.30 14.99 17.08
C ASN A 47 -8.31 14.26 17.97
N GLY A 48 -8.89 14.98 18.93
CA GLY A 48 -9.64 14.40 20.06
C GLY A 48 -10.64 13.30 19.73
N GLY A 49 -11.45 13.45 18.66
CA GLY A 49 -12.40 12.43 18.21
C GLY A 49 -11.74 11.15 17.67
N ALA A 50 -10.48 11.23 17.20
CA ALA A 50 -9.73 10.08 16.73
C ALA A 50 -8.88 9.42 17.83
N SER A 51 -8.87 9.95 19.05
CA SER A 51 -8.09 9.40 20.18
C SER A 51 -8.32 7.91 20.45
N PRO A 52 -9.53 7.35 20.32
CA PRO A 52 -9.76 5.92 20.50
C PRO A 52 -8.96 5.04 19.53
N TYR A 53 -8.58 5.57 18.37
CA TYR A 53 -7.77 4.86 17.37
C TYR A 53 -6.26 4.98 17.59
N THR A 54 -5.80 5.72 18.61
CA THR A 54 -4.36 5.98 18.83
C THR A 54 -3.51 4.71 18.83
N PRO A 55 -3.88 3.59 19.48
CA PRO A 55 -3.09 2.36 19.43
C PRO A 55 -2.95 1.80 18.00
N ASN A 56 -4.02 1.89 17.20
CA ASN A 56 -4.02 1.42 15.82
C ASN A 56 -3.17 2.32 14.92
N ILE A 57 -3.25 3.63 15.12
CA ILE A 57 -2.45 4.63 14.41
C ILE A 57 -0.96 4.41 14.67
N ASN A 58 -0.56 4.26 15.95
CA ASN A 58 0.83 4.01 16.34
C ASN A 58 1.35 2.68 15.75
N THR A 59 0.52 1.63 15.80
CA THR A 59 0.88 0.33 15.22
C THR A 59 1.08 0.43 13.70
N ALA A 60 0.20 1.12 13.00
CA ALA A 60 0.30 1.31 11.55
C ALA A 60 1.53 2.13 11.17
N ALA A 61 1.81 3.21 11.92
CA ALA A 61 3.02 4.00 11.75
C ALA A 61 4.28 3.16 11.92
N ASN A 62 4.37 2.37 13.00
CA ASN A 62 5.48 1.46 13.24
C ASN A 62 5.61 0.40 12.14
N ASN A 63 4.51 -0.13 11.63
CA ASN A 63 4.52 -1.09 10.54
C ASN A 63 5.14 -0.52 9.26
N TRP A 64 4.96 0.76 8.98
CA TRP A 64 5.63 1.42 7.86
C TRP A 64 7.09 1.74 8.14
N MET A 65 7.45 2.18 9.36
CA MET A 65 8.84 2.46 9.74
C MET A 65 9.70 1.20 9.76
N TYR A 66 9.15 0.09 10.20
CA TYR A 66 9.86 -1.18 10.42
C TYR A 66 9.29 -2.29 9.55
N THR A 67 9.16 -2.05 8.24
CA THR A 67 8.61 -3.04 7.31
C THR A 67 9.48 -4.30 7.20
N GLY A 68 10.77 -4.22 7.55
CA GLY A 68 11.76 -5.27 7.30
C GLY A 68 12.26 -5.29 5.86
N TYR A 69 11.80 -4.37 5.02
CA TYR A 69 12.29 -4.14 3.66
C TYR A 69 13.10 -2.85 3.64
N ASP A 70 13.99 -2.69 2.64
CA ASP A 70 14.83 -1.49 2.46
C ASP A 70 13.99 -0.23 2.21
N ASN A 71 13.23 0.16 3.21
CA ASN A 71 12.33 1.30 3.15
C ASN A 71 12.77 2.34 4.16
N PRO A 72 13.29 3.48 3.71
CA PRO A 72 13.84 4.51 4.58
C PRO A 72 12.76 5.43 5.17
N ILE A 73 11.57 4.91 5.45
CA ILE A 73 10.49 5.72 6.01
C ILE A 73 10.75 5.92 7.50
N TYR A 74 11.40 7.03 7.83
CA TYR A 74 11.27 7.62 9.16
C TYR A 74 9.96 8.40 9.20
N MET A 75 8.92 7.81 9.80
CA MET A 75 7.61 8.43 9.79
C MET A 75 7.56 9.68 10.67
N THR A 76 7.73 10.80 10.02
CA THR A 76 7.22 12.07 10.46
C THR A 76 6.39 12.67 9.33
N ALA A 77 5.11 12.26 9.15
CA ALA A 77 4.24 12.92 8.18
C ALA A 77 3.54 14.11 8.80
N VAL A 78 3.40 15.19 8.07
CA VAL A 78 2.48 16.25 8.44
C VAL A 78 1.07 15.76 8.13
N SER A 79 0.60 14.81 8.94
CA SER A 79 -0.76 14.27 8.86
C SER A 79 -1.54 14.70 10.09
N SER A 80 -2.75 15.16 9.88
CA SER A 80 -3.72 15.38 10.96
C SER A 80 -4.82 14.33 10.87
N ILE A 81 -5.00 13.54 11.92
CA ILE A 81 -5.95 12.43 11.95
C ILE A 81 -7.18 12.86 12.74
N TYR A 82 -8.33 12.77 12.10
CA TYR A 82 -9.64 13.12 12.61
C TYR A 82 -10.57 11.90 12.60
N SER A 83 -11.67 12.00 13.31
CA SER A 83 -12.79 11.10 13.11
C SER A 83 -14.05 11.88 12.73
N TYR A 84 -15.00 11.18 12.14
CA TYR A 84 -16.31 11.67 11.80
C TYR A 84 -17.37 10.58 12.01
N ASN A 85 -18.63 10.96 12.01
CA ASN A 85 -19.74 10.03 12.15
C ASN A 85 -20.60 10.10 10.87
N ASP A 86 -20.63 9.03 10.11
CA ASP A 86 -21.54 8.87 8.98
C ASP A 86 -22.08 7.43 8.96
N SER A 87 -23.27 7.27 9.52
CA SER A 87 -23.94 5.97 9.62
C SER A 87 -24.42 5.44 8.26
N ALA A 88 -24.61 6.31 7.28
CA ALA A 88 -25.07 5.95 5.94
C ALA A 88 -23.91 5.54 5.04
N SER A 89 -22.69 5.99 5.31
CA SER A 89 -21.50 5.70 4.49
C SER A 89 -20.98 4.29 4.73
N SER A 90 -20.54 3.63 3.64
CA SER A 90 -19.72 2.43 3.67
C SER A 90 -18.21 2.73 3.76
N THR A 91 -17.82 4.01 3.71
CA THR A 91 -16.42 4.43 3.81
C THR A 91 -15.94 4.31 5.25
N ILE A 92 -14.90 3.50 5.45
CA ILE A 92 -14.29 3.26 6.76
C ILE A 92 -13.34 4.41 7.12
N ALA A 93 -12.49 4.80 6.15
CA ALA A 93 -11.54 5.89 6.27
C ALA A 93 -11.27 6.50 4.90
N TYR A 94 -10.68 7.69 4.88
CA TYR A 94 -10.18 8.32 3.67
C TYR A 94 -9.13 9.38 3.96
N THR A 95 -8.27 9.66 2.98
CA THR A 95 -7.22 10.66 3.04
C THR A 95 -7.49 11.80 2.05
N ILE A 96 -7.30 13.05 2.49
CA ILE A 96 -7.33 14.24 1.63
C ILE A 96 -6.01 15.00 1.71
N PHE A 97 -5.64 15.65 0.61
CA PHE A 97 -4.33 16.23 0.38
C PHE A 97 -4.42 17.74 0.28
N PHE A 98 -3.37 18.43 0.70
CA PHE A 98 -3.33 19.90 0.72
C PHE A 98 -2.00 20.42 0.19
N ASN A 99 -2.07 21.58 -0.49
CA ASN A 99 -0.91 22.36 -0.88
C ASN A 99 -0.39 23.21 0.31
N LYS A 100 0.69 23.96 0.08
CA LYS A 100 1.30 24.84 1.10
C LYS A 100 0.37 25.95 1.60
N ASN A 101 -0.65 26.29 0.84
CA ASN A 101 -1.62 27.34 1.15
C ASN A 101 -2.88 26.79 1.84
N ASN A 102 -2.85 25.56 2.31
CA ASN A 102 -3.99 24.86 2.95
C ASN A 102 -5.21 24.66 2.01
N GLN A 103 -5.00 24.68 0.71
CA GLN A 103 -6.04 24.38 -0.26
C GLN A 103 -6.01 22.89 -0.57
N GLN A 104 -7.20 22.27 -0.58
CA GLN A 104 -7.33 20.88 -0.97
C GLN A 104 -6.83 20.66 -2.39
N GLN A 105 -6.15 19.56 -2.60
CA GLN A 105 -5.45 19.25 -3.84
C GLN A 105 -5.87 17.88 -4.38
N ASN A 106 -5.81 17.74 -5.71
CA ASN A 106 -5.97 16.44 -6.33
C ASN A 106 -4.77 15.54 -5.95
N PRO A 107 -4.99 14.28 -5.57
CA PRO A 107 -3.91 13.37 -5.21
C PRO A 107 -2.91 13.09 -6.34
N SER A 108 -3.24 13.40 -7.60
CA SER A 108 -2.30 13.33 -8.73
C SER A 108 -1.28 14.48 -8.76
N SER A 109 -1.47 15.52 -7.94
CA SER A 109 -0.55 16.65 -7.79
C SER A 109 0.26 16.51 -6.50
N ASN A 110 1.51 17.00 -6.51
CA ASN A 110 2.35 16.99 -5.31
C ASN A 110 1.71 17.79 -4.17
N TYR A 111 1.77 17.27 -2.96
CA TYR A 111 1.12 17.84 -1.77
C TYR A 111 2.14 18.08 -0.65
N TRP A 112 1.77 18.97 0.28
CA TRP A 112 2.61 19.36 1.40
C TRP A 112 2.22 18.65 2.69
N TRP A 113 0.92 18.36 2.86
CA TRP A 113 0.38 17.72 4.04
C TRP A 113 -0.98 17.09 3.72
N ASN A 114 -1.54 16.36 4.66
CA ASN A 114 -2.77 15.62 4.46
C ASN A 114 -3.61 15.53 5.74
N LYS A 115 -4.88 15.17 5.58
CA LYS A 115 -5.78 14.77 6.66
C LYS A 115 -6.28 13.37 6.40
N ILE A 116 -6.30 12.55 7.46
CA ILE A 116 -6.94 11.24 7.46
C ILE A 116 -8.21 11.35 8.29
N PHE A 117 -9.31 10.82 7.80
CA PHE A 117 -10.59 10.80 8.46
C PHE A 117 -11.04 9.35 8.70
N LEU A 118 -11.39 9.04 9.95
CA LEU A 118 -11.85 7.72 10.40
C LEU A 118 -13.33 7.77 10.74
N ASN A 119 -14.13 6.89 10.17
CA ASN A 119 -15.55 6.85 10.46
C ASN A 119 -15.83 6.08 11.76
N ASN A 120 -16.28 6.77 12.79
CA ASN A 120 -16.59 6.21 14.10
C ASN A 120 -17.71 5.17 14.08
N LYS A 121 -18.52 5.08 13.01
CA LYS A 121 -19.45 3.98 12.77
C LYS A 121 -18.78 2.61 12.95
N TYR A 122 -17.51 2.52 12.55
CA TYR A 122 -16.78 1.25 12.51
C TYR A 122 -15.86 1.02 13.70
N ILE A 123 -15.80 1.93 14.70
CA ILE A 123 -14.84 1.86 15.81
C ILE A 123 -14.94 0.56 16.61
N ASN A 124 -16.16 0.04 16.78
CA ASN A 124 -16.45 -1.18 17.51
C ASN A 124 -16.68 -2.40 16.59
N ASP A 125 -16.47 -2.25 15.29
CA ASP A 125 -16.63 -3.36 14.34
C ASP A 125 -15.39 -4.27 14.38
N THR A 126 -15.52 -5.40 15.07
CA THR A 126 -14.45 -6.39 15.22
C THR A 126 -14.10 -7.14 13.93
N SER A 127 -14.95 -7.04 12.89
CA SER A 127 -14.66 -7.60 11.58
C SER A 127 -13.63 -6.75 10.81
N ILE A 128 -13.41 -5.50 11.24
CA ILE A 128 -12.49 -4.57 10.61
C ILE A 128 -11.16 -4.54 11.37
N ASN A 129 -10.07 -4.82 10.67
CA ASN A 129 -8.74 -4.63 11.23
C ASN A 129 -8.32 -3.15 11.11
N HIS A 130 -8.50 -2.38 12.21
CA HIS A 130 -8.18 -0.96 12.24
C HIS A 130 -6.69 -0.65 12.03
N ASN A 131 -5.77 -1.54 12.43
CA ASN A 131 -4.35 -1.38 12.11
C ASN A 131 -4.13 -1.40 10.60
N ALA A 132 -4.81 -2.32 9.91
CA ALA A 132 -4.71 -2.43 8.46
C ALA A 132 -5.37 -1.24 7.73
N VAL A 133 -6.49 -0.72 8.26
CA VAL A 133 -7.11 0.51 7.73
C VAL A 133 -6.14 1.68 7.84
N MET A 134 -5.57 1.91 9.03
CA MET A 134 -4.61 2.99 9.22
C MET A 134 -3.33 2.84 8.40
N ALA A 135 -2.81 1.61 8.26
CA ALA A 135 -1.65 1.36 7.42
C ALA A 135 -1.94 1.64 5.93
N HIS A 136 -3.17 1.36 5.47
CA HIS A 136 -3.64 1.69 4.14
C HIS A 136 -3.69 3.21 3.92
N GLU A 137 -4.29 3.95 4.84
CA GLU A 137 -4.36 5.42 4.76
C GLU A 137 -2.96 6.07 4.79
N PHE A 138 -2.04 5.55 5.59
CA PHE A 138 -0.65 6.00 5.54
C PHE A 138 0.02 5.68 4.20
N GLY A 139 -0.37 4.61 3.52
CA GLY A 139 0.07 4.34 2.15
C GLY A 139 -0.33 5.45 1.18
N HIS A 140 -1.56 5.96 1.28
CA HIS A 140 -1.99 7.13 0.52
C HIS A 140 -1.15 8.37 0.86
N VAL A 141 -0.84 8.60 2.14
CA VAL A 141 0.08 9.68 2.56
C VAL A 141 1.44 9.56 1.87
N LEU A 142 1.89 8.35 1.60
CA LEU A 142 3.14 8.06 0.91
C LEU A 142 3.02 8.08 -0.63
N GLY A 143 1.88 8.46 -1.19
CA GLY A 143 1.67 8.56 -2.64
C GLY A 143 1.21 7.28 -3.32
N LEU A 144 0.86 6.23 -2.54
CA LEU A 144 0.33 5.00 -3.09
C LEU A 144 -1.17 5.14 -3.39
N GLY A 145 -1.61 4.62 -4.52
CA GLY A 145 -3.01 4.46 -4.87
C GLY A 145 -3.55 3.09 -4.49
N GLU A 146 -4.80 2.82 -4.82
CA GLU A 146 -5.46 1.54 -4.59
C GLU A 146 -4.80 0.41 -5.39
N ASN A 147 -4.63 -0.76 -4.77
CA ASN A 147 -4.13 -1.96 -5.45
C ASN A 147 -5.09 -3.15 -5.27
N ASN A 148 -6.33 -2.98 -5.69
CA ASN A 148 -7.40 -3.96 -5.52
C ASN A 148 -7.17 -5.27 -6.31
N LYS A 149 -6.20 -5.32 -7.21
CA LYS A 149 -5.79 -6.52 -7.94
C LYS A 149 -4.83 -7.42 -7.14
N ASN A 150 -4.23 -6.90 -6.06
CA ASN A 150 -3.31 -7.64 -5.22
C ASN A 150 -3.80 -7.69 -3.77
N VAL A 151 -4.49 -8.76 -3.40
CA VAL A 151 -5.01 -8.96 -2.03
C VAL A 151 -3.90 -9.04 -0.96
N ASN A 152 -2.64 -9.24 -1.37
CA ASN A 152 -1.47 -9.27 -0.51
C ASN A 152 -0.73 -7.90 -0.44
N SER A 153 -1.31 -6.82 -0.96
CA SER A 153 -0.86 -5.45 -0.76
C SER A 153 -1.68 -4.79 0.35
N ILE A 154 -1.04 -3.95 1.18
CA ILE A 154 -1.77 -3.14 2.15
C ILE A 154 -2.69 -2.13 1.44
N MET A 155 -2.36 -1.77 0.19
CA MET A 155 -3.14 -0.87 -0.65
C MET A 155 -4.36 -1.54 -1.32
N CYS A 156 -4.60 -2.83 -1.09
CA CYS A 156 -5.87 -3.45 -1.42
C CYS A 156 -6.94 -3.00 -0.42
N GLN A 157 -8.09 -2.54 -0.90
CA GLN A 157 -9.20 -2.16 -0.04
C GLN A 157 -9.76 -3.37 0.72
N THR A 158 -10.27 -3.15 1.94
CA THR A 158 -10.90 -4.21 2.75
C THR A 158 -12.02 -4.90 1.96
N GLY A 159 -12.88 -4.13 1.30
CA GLY A 159 -13.98 -4.65 0.47
C GLY A 159 -13.54 -5.42 -0.78
N ALA A 160 -12.29 -5.26 -1.22
CA ALA A 160 -11.69 -6.02 -2.33
C ALA A 160 -10.97 -7.30 -1.86
N GLY A 161 -11.08 -7.65 -0.58
CA GLY A 161 -10.56 -8.90 -0.03
C GLY A 161 -9.12 -8.86 0.45
N ARG A 162 -8.63 -7.71 0.93
CA ARG A 162 -7.29 -7.57 1.52
C ARG A 162 -7.01 -8.68 2.56
N LYS A 163 -5.86 -9.35 2.43
CA LYS A 163 -5.43 -10.45 3.30
C LYS A 163 -4.32 -10.06 4.28
N VAL A 164 -3.77 -8.86 4.17
CA VAL A 164 -2.65 -8.39 4.98
C VAL A 164 -3.08 -7.26 5.91
N ASN A 165 -2.35 -7.09 7.02
CA ASN A 165 -2.64 -6.07 8.03
C ASN A 165 -1.49 -5.08 8.24
N LYS A 166 -0.42 -5.21 7.44
CA LYS A 166 0.75 -4.33 7.45
C LYS A 166 1.33 -4.24 6.04
N PRO A 167 2.15 -3.21 5.74
CA PRO A 167 2.81 -3.08 4.45
C PRO A 167 3.63 -4.33 4.10
N GLN A 168 3.60 -4.70 2.84
CA GLN A 168 4.34 -5.81 2.28
C GLN A 168 5.49 -5.29 1.42
N LYS A 169 6.33 -6.21 0.93
CA LYS A 169 7.47 -5.86 0.07
C LYS A 169 7.04 -5.03 -1.14
N VAL A 170 5.96 -5.41 -1.81
CA VAL A 170 5.41 -4.69 -2.97
C VAL A 170 5.05 -3.24 -2.63
N ASP A 171 4.48 -2.99 -1.46
CA ASP A 171 4.11 -1.64 -1.02
C ASP A 171 5.36 -0.79 -0.74
N SER A 172 6.38 -1.38 -0.10
CA SER A 172 7.66 -0.72 0.18
C SER A 172 8.43 -0.41 -1.10
N GLU A 173 8.48 -1.34 -2.06
CA GLU A 173 9.12 -1.14 -3.36
C GLU A 173 8.45 -0.02 -4.14
N GLU A 174 7.13 0.11 -4.03
CA GLU A 174 6.41 1.20 -4.69
C GLU A 174 6.73 2.57 -4.05
N VAL A 175 6.84 2.65 -2.71
CA VAL A 175 7.32 3.88 -2.05
C VAL A 175 8.74 4.23 -2.50
N VAL A 176 9.63 3.24 -2.57
CA VAL A 176 10.99 3.44 -3.10
C VAL A 176 10.97 3.95 -4.54
N SER A 177 10.04 3.48 -5.37
CA SER A 177 9.91 3.92 -6.77
C SER A 177 9.42 5.38 -6.90
N ILE A 178 8.74 5.92 -5.86
CA ILE A 178 8.30 7.32 -5.79
C ILE A 178 9.41 8.25 -5.29
N TYR A 179 10.14 7.82 -4.25
CA TYR A 179 11.06 8.69 -3.51
C TYR A 179 12.54 8.35 -3.71
N GLY A 180 12.86 7.21 -4.31
CA GLY A 180 14.23 6.69 -4.42
C GLY A 180 14.65 5.90 -3.19
N ARG A 181 15.78 5.23 -3.28
CA ARG A 181 16.51 4.66 -2.13
C ARG A 181 17.38 5.74 -1.52
N TYR A 182 17.47 5.76 -0.20
CA TYR A 182 18.28 6.73 0.54
C TYR A 182 19.45 6.05 1.23
#